data_b54f53447e7056f4c7634e14a6693030
#
_entry.id   b54f53447e7056f4c7634e14a6693030
#
_cell.length_a   1.000
_cell.length_b   1.000
_cell.length_c   1.000
_cell.angle_alpha   90.00
_cell.angle_beta   90.00
_cell.angle_gamma   90.00
#
_symmetry.space_group_name_H-M   'P 1'
#
loop_
_entity.id
_entity.type
_entity.pdbx_description
1 polymer ?
#
loop_
_entity_poly.entity_id
_entity_poly.type
_entity_poly.pdbx_seq_one_letter_code
_entity_poly.pdbx_strand_id
1 'polypeptide(L)'
;ESRGLGDVYKRQLVYSRIIYPSSKLATFELSKKYIEQPNFELHDIYRALEVIAKETDFIQSELYKNSLRVSKRNTKILYYDCTNYFFEIEQESGLRQYGPSKEHRPNPITQMGLFMDGDGIPLAFSITAGNINEQITLTPLEEKILEDFKLSKFIVCTDAGLASNANRKFNDKDDRAFITTQSIKKLKKHLMDWALDPNGWHLSGDKKEYNIKEIENDEKSLELYKDRTFFKARWIKENGLEQKLIVTYSLKYRNYQRQIRNSQIERAKVAIANKSFKLDKCNQNDFKRFIKKTNITKDGEVAEKKVLSLNTDTIQKEEKFDGFYGVCTNLDDDPEEIIKVNQRRWEIEESFRIMKS
;
A
#
# COMPACT_ATOMS: atom_id res chain seq x y z
N GLU A 1 8.62 -1.16 -43.41
CA GLU A 1 9.08 -1.86 -42.19
C GLU A 1 8.08 -1.73 -41.01
N SER A 2 7.27 -0.68 -40.92
CA SER A 2 6.36 -0.48 -39.79
C SER A 2 5.10 -1.35 -39.81
N ARG A 3 4.71 -1.95 -40.93
CA ARG A 3 3.45 -2.75 -41.05
C ARG A 3 3.50 -4.08 -40.30
N GLY A 4 4.63 -4.77 -40.29
CA GLY A 4 4.79 -6.03 -39.59
C GLY A 4 4.81 -5.86 -38.05
N LEU A 5 5.48 -4.84 -37.53
CA LEU A 5 5.51 -4.52 -36.10
C LEU A 5 4.13 -4.11 -35.58
N GLY A 6 3.31 -3.38 -36.39
CA GLY A 6 1.95 -3.00 -36.02
C GLY A 6 1.04 -4.21 -35.73
N ASP A 7 1.19 -5.29 -36.48
CA ASP A 7 0.45 -6.54 -36.25
C ASP A 7 0.90 -7.24 -34.97
N VAL A 8 2.20 -7.30 -34.69
CA VAL A 8 2.74 -7.88 -33.45
C VAL A 8 2.21 -7.12 -32.23
N TYR A 9 2.24 -5.80 -32.24
CA TYR A 9 1.76 -4.99 -31.12
C TYR A 9 0.27 -5.16 -30.89
N LYS A 10 -0.56 -4.99 -31.92
CA LYS A 10 -2.02 -5.00 -31.77
C LYS A 10 -2.53 -6.40 -31.50
N ARG A 11 -2.21 -7.36 -32.33
CA ARG A 11 -2.81 -8.70 -32.27
C ARG A 11 -2.22 -9.53 -31.13
N GLN A 12 -0.87 -9.56 -31.05
CA GLN A 12 -0.22 -10.49 -30.16
C GLN A 12 -0.04 -9.94 -28.74
N LEU A 13 0.35 -8.68 -28.59
CA LEU A 13 0.63 -8.13 -27.26
C LEU A 13 -0.61 -7.53 -26.59
N VAL A 14 -1.52 -6.93 -27.34
CA VAL A 14 -2.70 -6.28 -26.79
C VAL A 14 -3.93 -7.20 -26.87
N TYR A 15 -4.41 -7.56 -28.05
CA TYR A 15 -5.66 -8.31 -28.19
C TYR A 15 -5.60 -9.70 -27.56
N SER A 16 -4.49 -10.42 -27.78
CA SER A 16 -4.33 -11.74 -27.16
C SER A 16 -4.22 -11.66 -25.64
N ARG A 17 -3.62 -10.58 -25.10
CA ARG A 17 -3.56 -10.38 -23.64
C ARG A 17 -4.94 -10.12 -23.04
N ILE A 18 -5.82 -9.46 -23.77
CA ILE A 18 -7.20 -9.19 -23.33
C ILE A 18 -8.08 -10.43 -23.45
N ILE A 19 -7.97 -11.17 -24.57
CA ILE A 19 -8.87 -12.28 -24.86
C ILE A 19 -8.41 -13.58 -24.19
N TYR A 20 -7.10 -13.89 -24.27
CA TYR A 20 -6.50 -15.11 -23.76
C TYR A 20 -5.18 -14.81 -23.03
N PRO A 21 -5.24 -14.30 -21.79
CA PRO A 21 -4.03 -14.02 -21.01
C PRO A 21 -3.21 -15.29 -20.80
N SER A 22 -2.03 -15.36 -21.41
CA SER A 22 -1.14 -16.52 -21.33
C SER A 22 0.32 -16.13 -21.61
N SER A 23 1.25 -17.10 -21.58
CA SER A 23 2.65 -16.86 -21.95
C SER A 23 2.76 -16.42 -23.41
N LYS A 24 3.84 -15.74 -23.75
CA LYS A 24 4.07 -15.24 -25.13
C LYS A 24 4.14 -16.40 -26.14
N LEU A 25 4.75 -17.53 -25.75
CA LEU A 25 4.76 -18.74 -26.58
C LEU A 25 3.36 -19.30 -26.78
N ALA A 26 2.59 -19.51 -25.71
CA ALA A 26 1.25 -20.06 -25.80
C ALA A 26 0.31 -19.16 -26.62
N THR A 27 0.42 -17.83 -26.43
CA THR A 27 -0.37 -16.86 -27.19
C THR A 27 0.01 -16.87 -28.68
N PHE A 28 1.31 -17.05 -29.02
CA PHE A 28 1.75 -17.18 -30.39
C PHE A 28 1.19 -18.45 -31.05
N GLU A 29 1.25 -19.59 -30.37
CA GLU A 29 0.66 -20.83 -30.89
C GLU A 29 -0.88 -20.73 -31.08
N LEU A 30 -1.56 -20.02 -30.16
CA LEU A 30 -2.98 -19.79 -30.27
C LEU A 30 -3.32 -18.87 -31.46
N SER A 31 -2.50 -17.87 -31.75
CA SER A 31 -2.72 -16.92 -32.83
C SER A 31 -2.74 -17.56 -34.23
N LYS A 32 -2.06 -18.69 -34.39
CA LYS A 32 -2.11 -19.51 -35.64
C LYS A 32 -3.51 -20.06 -35.93
N LYS A 33 -4.42 -20.05 -34.96
CA LYS A 33 -5.81 -20.52 -35.10
C LYS A 33 -6.78 -19.35 -35.40
N TYR A 34 -6.31 -18.11 -35.47
CA TYR A 34 -7.15 -16.98 -35.83
C TYR A 34 -7.49 -17.01 -37.32
N ILE A 35 -8.59 -16.36 -37.68
CA ILE A 35 -9.04 -16.26 -39.09
C ILE A 35 -7.95 -15.66 -39.97
N GLU A 36 -7.30 -14.59 -39.46
CA GLU A 36 -6.12 -14.03 -40.08
C GLU A 36 -4.89 -14.54 -39.30
N GLN A 37 -4.09 -15.36 -39.96
CA GLN A 37 -2.87 -15.87 -39.34
C GLN A 37 -1.81 -14.78 -39.15
N PRO A 38 -0.93 -14.91 -38.12
CA PRO A 38 0.12 -13.94 -37.90
C PRO A 38 1.14 -13.96 -39.03
N ASN A 39 1.49 -12.78 -39.52
CA ASN A 39 2.57 -12.58 -40.50
C ASN A 39 3.87 -12.18 -39.80
N PHE A 40 4.26 -12.92 -38.75
CA PHE A 40 5.47 -12.69 -37.95
C PHE A 40 5.85 -13.98 -37.20
N GLU A 41 7.10 -14.06 -36.78
CA GLU A 41 7.64 -15.19 -36.03
C GLU A 41 7.68 -14.91 -34.52
N LEU A 42 7.86 -15.95 -33.71
CA LEU A 42 7.92 -15.84 -32.24
C LEU A 42 9.01 -14.85 -31.78
N HIS A 43 10.16 -14.83 -32.44
CA HIS A 43 11.25 -13.92 -32.08
C HIS A 43 10.88 -12.44 -32.28
N ASP A 44 9.99 -12.11 -33.20
CA ASP A 44 9.52 -10.73 -33.41
C ASP A 44 8.72 -10.20 -32.22
N ILE A 45 8.03 -11.09 -31.50
CA ILE A 45 7.32 -10.75 -30.26
C ILE A 45 8.31 -10.26 -29.21
N TYR A 46 9.42 -10.96 -29.03
CA TYR A 46 10.46 -10.57 -28.07
C TYR A 46 11.17 -9.29 -28.48
N ARG A 47 11.46 -9.10 -29.76
CA ARG A 47 11.99 -7.83 -30.30
C ARG A 47 11.02 -6.67 -30.06
N ALA A 48 9.72 -6.90 -30.25
CA ALA A 48 8.69 -5.91 -29.97
C ALA A 48 8.66 -5.52 -28.49
N LEU A 49 8.81 -6.48 -27.57
CA LEU A 49 8.90 -6.20 -26.13
C LEU A 49 10.14 -5.37 -25.77
N GLU A 50 11.27 -5.60 -26.42
CA GLU A 50 12.48 -4.78 -26.22
C GLU A 50 12.26 -3.32 -26.65
N VAL A 51 11.58 -3.09 -27.77
CA VAL A 51 11.23 -1.75 -28.24
C VAL A 51 10.26 -1.09 -27.26
N ILE A 52 9.21 -1.79 -26.82
CA ILE A 52 8.26 -1.26 -25.82
C ILE A 52 9.00 -0.89 -24.53
N ALA A 53 9.94 -1.71 -24.07
CA ALA A 53 10.71 -1.44 -22.87
C ALA A 53 11.58 -0.19 -22.99
N LYS A 54 12.16 0.07 -24.16
CA LYS A 54 12.97 1.27 -24.44
C LYS A 54 12.13 2.53 -24.52
N GLU A 55 10.92 2.43 -25.10
CA GLU A 55 10.03 3.55 -25.35
C GLU A 55 8.93 3.70 -24.27
N THR A 56 9.11 3.06 -23.10
CA THR A 56 8.08 2.99 -22.07
C THR A 56 7.57 4.38 -21.63
N ASP A 57 8.45 5.33 -21.42
CA ASP A 57 8.06 6.68 -20.95
C ASP A 57 7.26 7.43 -22.02
N PHE A 58 7.71 7.37 -23.27
CA PHE A 58 6.98 7.94 -24.42
C PHE A 58 5.61 7.28 -24.58
N ILE A 59 5.52 5.95 -24.52
CA ILE A 59 4.27 5.21 -24.66
C ILE A 59 3.27 5.60 -23.56
N GLN A 60 3.71 5.70 -22.31
CA GLN A 60 2.86 6.08 -21.19
C GLN A 60 2.29 7.49 -21.38
N SER A 61 3.13 8.47 -21.72
CA SER A 61 2.68 9.85 -21.93
C SER A 61 1.70 9.98 -23.10
N GLU A 62 1.93 9.27 -24.21
CA GLU A 62 1.03 9.27 -25.37
C GLU A 62 -0.29 8.53 -25.07
N LEU A 63 -0.27 7.44 -24.33
CA LEU A 63 -1.48 6.78 -23.87
C LEU A 63 -2.31 7.69 -22.98
N TYR A 64 -1.69 8.43 -22.07
CA TYR A 64 -2.38 9.43 -21.27
C TYR A 64 -3.03 10.51 -22.15
N LYS A 65 -2.28 11.17 -23.04
CA LYS A 65 -2.79 12.19 -23.95
C LYS A 65 -3.96 11.68 -24.80
N ASN A 66 -3.86 10.46 -25.32
CA ASN A 66 -4.93 9.84 -26.11
C ASN A 66 -6.14 9.47 -25.25
N SER A 67 -5.95 9.07 -23.99
CA SER A 67 -7.05 8.78 -23.07
C SER A 67 -7.95 9.99 -22.80
N LEU A 68 -7.39 11.21 -22.83
CA LEU A 68 -8.16 12.45 -22.68
C LEU A 68 -9.19 12.69 -23.81
N ARG A 69 -9.00 12.04 -24.98
CA ARG A 69 -9.96 12.08 -26.11
C ARG A 69 -11.12 11.12 -25.91
N VAL A 70 -10.94 10.10 -25.07
CA VAL A 70 -11.92 9.03 -24.84
C VAL A 70 -12.73 9.30 -23.58
N SER A 71 -12.11 9.81 -22.54
CA SER A 71 -12.74 10.07 -21.25
C SER A 71 -12.13 11.27 -20.54
N LYS A 72 -12.92 11.90 -19.67
CA LYS A 72 -12.41 12.92 -18.75
C LYS A 72 -11.65 12.22 -17.63
N ARG A 73 -10.36 12.49 -17.47
CA ARG A 73 -9.50 11.93 -16.44
C ARG A 73 -9.51 12.81 -15.19
N ASN A 74 -9.65 12.20 -14.01
CA ASN A 74 -9.56 12.91 -12.73
C ASN A 74 -8.13 12.93 -12.20
N THR A 75 -7.30 13.78 -12.74
CA THR A 75 -5.89 13.94 -12.36
C THR A 75 -5.65 14.89 -11.19
N LYS A 76 -6.71 15.36 -10.52
CA LYS A 76 -6.58 16.17 -9.29
C LYS A 76 -6.05 15.37 -8.11
N ILE A 77 -6.32 14.07 -8.08
CA ILE A 77 -5.87 13.13 -7.06
C ILE A 77 -5.12 12.01 -7.76
N LEU A 78 -3.92 11.75 -7.30
CA LEU A 78 -3.08 10.66 -7.78
C LEU A 78 -2.77 9.72 -6.62
N TYR A 79 -3.15 8.46 -6.76
CA TYR A 79 -2.80 7.39 -5.82
C TYR A 79 -1.49 6.75 -6.23
N TYR A 80 -0.57 6.58 -5.30
CA TYR A 80 0.68 5.90 -5.56
C TYR A 80 0.89 4.76 -4.57
N ASP A 81 1.27 3.61 -5.08
CA ASP A 81 1.70 2.46 -4.29
C ASP A 81 2.69 1.60 -5.10
N CYS A 82 3.37 0.70 -4.40
CA CYS A 82 4.32 -0.24 -4.97
C CYS A 82 3.85 -1.67 -4.83
N THR A 83 4.21 -2.49 -5.81
CA THR A 83 4.12 -3.95 -5.71
C THR A 83 5.40 -4.58 -6.22
N ASN A 84 5.53 -5.91 -6.08
CA ASN A 84 6.66 -6.63 -6.66
C ASN A 84 6.20 -7.89 -7.39
N TYR A 85 7.04 -8.31 -8.34
CA TYR A 85 6.88 -9.56 -9.09
C TYR A 85 8.10 -10.43 -8.80
N PHE A 86 7.88 -11.67 -8.43
CA PHE A 86 8.95 -12.65 -8.22
C PHE A 86 9.24 -13.43 -9.52
N PHE A 87 10.46 -13.95 -9.62
CA PHE A 87 10.90 -14.75 -10.74
C PHE A 87 11.41 -16.10 -10.21
N GLU A 88 10.97 -17.19 -10.80
CA GLU A 88 11.41 -18.56 -10.44
C GLU A 88 12.83 -18.83 -10.96
N ILE A 89 13.79 -18.03 -10.50
CA ILE A 89 15.22 -18.14 -10.78
C ILE A 89 16.00 -18.14 -9.47
N GLU A 90 17.18 -18.75 -9.45
CA GLU A 90 18.06 -18.82 -8.27
C GLU A 90 19.08 -17.68 -8.22
N GLN A 91 19.43 -17.11 -9.38
CA GLN A 91 20.47 -16.07 -9.44
C GLN A 91 19.89 -14.71 -9.80
N GLU A 92 20.44 -13.69 -9.16
CA GLU A 92 20.12 -12.30 -9.47
C GLU A 92 20.62 -11.92 -10.87
N SER A 93 19.85 -11.08 -11.57
CA SER A 93 20.22 -10.64 -12.91
C SER A 93 19.50 -9.33 -13.25
N GLY A 94 20.24 -8.27 -13.53
CA GLY A 94 19.70 -6.96 -13.88
C GLY A 94 18.78 -6.40 -12.80
N LEU A 95 17.52 -6.13 -13.14
CA LEU A 95 16.52 -5.63 -12.19
C LEU A 95 15.98 -6.72 -11.22
N ARG A 96 16.20 -8.00 -11.54
CA ARG A 96 15.77 -9.11 -10.71
C ARG A 96 16.77 -9.33 -9.59
N GLN A 97 16.46 -8.76 -8.42
CA GLN A 97 17.34 -8.74 -7.25
C GLN A 97 16.58 -9.30 -6.03
N TYR A 98 17.30 -9.89 -5.07
CA TYR A 98 16.71 -10.29 -3.81
C TYR A 98 16.28 -9.05 -2.99
N GLY A 99 15.06 -9.08 -2.48
CA GLY A 99 14.50 -7.97 -1.72
C GLY A 99 13.28 -8.37 -0.89
N PRO A 100 12.63 -7.41 -0.22
CA PRO A 100 11.45 -7.68 0.58
C PRO A 100 10.27 -8.09 -0.30
N SER A 101 10.05 -9.41 -0.47
CA SER A 101 8.92 -9.92 -1.23
C SER A 101 7.61 -9.72 -0.46
N LYS A 102 6.62 -9.06 -1.06
CA LYS A 102 5.26 -8.92 -0.49
C LYS A 102 4.52 -10.27 -0.41
N GLU A 103 4.92 -11.23 -1.23
CA GLU A 103 4.38 -12.60 -1.24
C GLU A 103 5.21 -13.57 -0.39
N HIS A 104 6.24 -13.07 0.33
CA HIS A 104 7.14 -13.88 1.15
C HIS A 104 7.85 -15.02 0.38
N ARG A 105 8.09 -14.82 -0.92
CA ARG A 105 8.84 -15.74 -1.78
C ARG A 105 10.35 -15.53 -1.58
N PRO A 106 11.15 -16.62 -1.58
CA PRO A 106 12.61 -16.54 -1.47
C PRO A 106 13.32 -16.19 -2.78
N ASN A 107 12.59 -15.88 -3.81
CA ASN A 107 13.08 -15.67 -5.17
C ASN A 107 13.47 -14.20 -5.42
N PRO A 108 14.36 -13.89 -6.39
CA PRO A 108 14.57 -12.55 -6.86
C PRO A 108 13.29 -11.88 -7.35
N ILE A 109 13.15 -10.60 -7.08
CA ILE A 109 11.98 -9.78 -7.42
C ILE A 109 12.38 -8.57 -8.26
N THR A 110 11.41 -7.98 -8.95
CA THR A 110 11.44 -6.58 -9.39
C THR A 110 10.35 -5.82 -8.65
N GLN A 111 10.55 -4.54 -8.45
CA GLN A 111 9.53 -3.67 -7.87
C GLN A 111 8.86 -2.84 -8.97
N MET A 112 7.57 -2.61 -8.83
CA MET A 112 6.77 -1.74 -9.69
C MET A 112 6.10 -0.68 -8.83
N GLY A 113 6.40 0.59 -9.11
CA GLY A 113 5.64 1.73 -8.61
C GLY A 113 4.57 2.11 -9.63
N LEU A 114 3.36 2.38 -9.19
CA LEU A 114 2.23 2.75 -10.04
C LEU A 114 1.57 4.03 -9.54
N PHE A 115 1.35 4.99 -10.44
CA PHE A 115 0.40 6.06 -10.26
C PHE A 115 -0.94 5.72 -10.91
N MET A 116 -2.01 5.98 -10.20
CA MET A 116 -3.39 5.83 -10.63
C MET A 116 -4.12 7.16 -10.40
N ASP A 117 -4.98 7.57 -11.29
CA ASP A 117 -5.77 8.79 -11.11
C ASP A 117 -6.95 8.60 -10.14
N GLY A 118 -7.69 9.70 -9.87
CA GLY A 118 -8.82 9.71 -8.96
C GLY A 118 -10.02 8.87 -9.39
N ASP A 119 -10.05 8.37 -10.62
CA ASP A 119 -11.09 7.48 -11.15
C ASP A 119 -10.67 6.01 -11.20
N GLY A 120 -9.50 5.69 -10.64
CA GLY A 120 -8.99 4.33 -10.59
C GLY A 120 -8.27 3.87 -11.87
N ILE A 121 -7.96 4.79 -12.78
CA ILE A 121 -7.32 4.44 -14.06
C ILE A 121 -5.81 4.61 -13.93
N PRO A 122 -4.99 3.58 -14.28
CA PRO A 122 -3.54 3.70 -14.31
C PRO A 122 -3.06 4.90 -15.13
N LEU A 123 -2.08 5.63 -14.61
CA LEU A 123 -1.52 6.82 -15.22
C LEU A 123 -0.08 6.58 -15.69
N ALA A 124 0.78 6.21 -14.78
CA ALA A 124 2.19 5.95 -15.05
C ALA A 124 2.75 4.90 -14.11
N PHE A 125 3.76 4.17 -14.56
CA PHE A 125 4.47 3.19 -13.74
C PHE A 125 5.98 3.26 -13.96
N SER A 126 6.72 2.76 -12.98
CA SER A 126 8.16 2.50 -13.10
C SER A 126 8.49 1.10 -12.60
N ILE A 127 9.52 0.49 -13.20
CA ILE A 127 10.04 -0.80 -12.74
C ILE A 127 11.47 -0.57 -12.25
N THR A 128 11.74 -1.01 -11.04
CA THR A 128 13.05 -0.85 -10.38
C THR A 128 13.57 -2.19 -9.88
N ALA A 129 14.86 -2.22 -9.52
CA ALA A 129 15.47 -3.42 -8.97
C ALA A 129 14.82 -3.83 -7.63
N GLY A 130 14.74 -5.13 -7.39
CA GLY A 130 14.04 -5.70 -6.23
C GLY A 130 14.62 -5.31 -4.86
N ASN A 131 15.87 -4.89 -4.80
CA ASN A 131 16.56 -4.45 -3.59
C ASN A 131 16.44 -2.93 -3.32
N ILE A 132 15.76 -2.18 -4.17
CA ILE A 132 15.57 -0.73 -4.01
C ILE A 132 14.51 -0.47 -2.92
N ASN A 133 14.72 0.56 -2.10
CA ASN A 133 13.72 0.98 -1.14
C ASN A 133 12.52 1.66 -1.85
N GLU A 134 11.32 1.17 -1.63
CA GLU A 134 10.08 1.69 -2.23
C GLU A 134 9.90 3.21 -2.02
N GLN A 135 10.38 3.76 -0.90
CA GLN A 135 10.22 5.19 -0.60
C GLN A 135 10.89 6.13 -1.59
N ILE A 136 11.98 5.69 -2.21
CA ILE A 136 12.74 6.53 -3.16
C ILE A 136 12.22 6.42 -4.60
N THR A 137 11.27 5.53 -4.89
CA THR A 137 10.74 5.31 -6.24
C THR A 137 9.63 6.29 -6.62
N LEU A 138 8.98 6.93 -5.62
CA LEU A 138 7.88 7.86 -5.83
C LEU A 138 8.34 9.12 -6.57
N THR A 139 9.29 9.85 -6.03
CA THR A 139 9.72 11.16 -6.56
C THR A 139 10.19 11.09 -8.02
N PRO A 140 11.05 10.12 -8.44
CA PRO A 140 11.46 10.04 -9.85
C PRO A 140 10.33 9.80 -10.84
N LEU A 141 9.31 9.01 -10.43
CA LEU A 141 8.14 8.78 -11.30
C LEU A 141 7.22 10.00 -11.32
N GLU A 142 7.12 10.72 -10.22
CA GLU A 142 6.36 11.97 -10.12
C GLU A 142 6.99 13.08 -10.97
N GLU A 143 8.31 13.18 -11.00
CA GLU A 143 9.04 14.11 -11.88
C GLU A 143 8.71 13.86 -13.36
N LYS A 144 8.64 12.59 -13.78
CA LYS A 144 8.19 12.23 -15.13
C LYS A 144 6.75 12.67 -15.41
N ILE A 145 5.86 12.56 -14.44
CA ILE A 145 4.46 13.04 -14.58
C ILE A 145 4.46 14.57 -14.78
N LEU A 146 5.25 15.30 -14.03
CA LEU A 146 5.38 16.75 -14.19
C LEU A 146 5.92 17.13 -15.58
N GLU A 147 6.93 16.43 -16.07
CA GLU A 147 7.61 16.74 -17.33
C GLU A 147 6.87 16.24 -18.57
N ASP A 148 6.53 14.94 -18.62
CA ASP A 148 6.02 14.29 -19.81
C ASP A 148 4.51 14.43 -19.99
N PHE A 149 3.76 14.39 -18.85
CA PHE A 149 2.31 14.49 -18.84
C PHE A 149 1.82 15.93 -18.69
N LYS A 150 2.70 16.87 -18.32
CA LYS A 150 2.39 18.29 -18.07
C LYS A 150 1.32 18.48 -16.99
N LEU A 151 1.32 17.60 -15.99
CA LEU A 151 0.48 17.71 -14.81
C LEU A 151 1.27 18.39 -13.70
N SER A 152 0.83 19.57 -13.25
CA SER A 152 1.52 20.36 -12.23
C SER A 152 0.71 20.55 -10.94
N LYS A 153 -0.59 20.29 -10.98
CA LYS A 153 -1.51 20.54 -9.86
C LYS A 153 -2.28 19.27 -9.51
N PHE A 154 -1.84 18.60 -8.43
CA PHE A 154 -2.45 17.37 -7.96
C PHE A 154 -2.13 17.10 -6.49
N ILE A 155 -2.91 16.20 -5.90
CA ILE A 155 -2.75 15.68 -4.55
C ILE A 155 -2.23 14.25 -4.66
N VAL A 156 -1.06 13.95 -4.09
CA VAL A 156 -0.53 12.58 -4.04
C VAL A 156 -1.01 11.87 -2.79
N CYS A 157 -1.69 10.75 -2.97
CA CYS A 157 -2.19 9.92 -1.87
C CYS A 157 -1.35 8.64 -1.76
N THR A 158 -0.73 8.42 -0.58
CA THR A 158 0.16 7.27 -0.33
C THR A 158 -0.15 6.55 0.97
N ASP A 159 0.40 5.36 1.13
CA ASP A 159 0.39 4.63 2.40
C ASP A 159 1.48 5.12 3.38
N ALA A 160 1.49 4.55 4.59
CA ALA A 160 2.48 4.88 5.62
C ALA A 160 3.91 4.39 5.29
N GLY A 161 4.06 3.42 4.42
CA GLY A 161 5.36 2.90 3.97
C GLY A 161 6.08 3.89 3.06
N LEU A 162 5.32 4.63 2.27
CA LEU A 162 5.80 5.60 1.28
C LEU A 162 5.85 7.04 1.81
N ALA A 163 5.42 7.26 3.06
CA ALA A 163 5.27 8.57 3.71
C ALA A 163 6.57 9.12 4.28
N SER A 164 7.69 9.03 3.58
CA SER A 164 8.94 9.63 4.04
C SER A 164 8.84 11.16 4.12
N ASN A 165 9.65 11.76 4.99
CA ASN A 165 9.69 13.22 5.09
C ASN A 165 10.14 13.88 3.78
N ALA A 166 11.00 13.22 3.00
CA ALA A 166 11.42 13.68 1.68
C ALA A 166 10.24 13.72 0.70
N ASN A 167 9.44 12.66 0.62
CA ASN A 167 8.26 12.58 -0.25
C ASN A 167 7.21 13.62 0.13
N ARG A 168 6.95 13.82 1.43
CA ARG A 168 6.03 14.87 1.90
C ARG A 168 6.53 16.28 1.51
N LYS A 169 7.81 16.59 1.73
CA LYS A 169 8.41 17.87 1.36
C LYS A 169 8.45 18.12 -0.15
N PHE A 170 8.60 17.06 -0.95
CA PHE A 170 8.54 17.15 -2.40
C PHE A 170 7.14 17.57 -2.86
N ASN A 171 6.11 17.07 -2.18
CA ASN A 171 4.71 17.39 -2.43
C ASN A 171 4.15 18.57 -1.61
N ASP A 172 5.01 19.25 -0.85
CA ASP A 172 4.69 20.52 -0.15
C ASP A 172 5.28 21.72 -0.91
N LYS A 173 5.23 21.67 -2.23
CA LYS A 173 5.77 22.70 -3.11
C LYS A 173 4.80 23.00 -4.25
N ASP A 174 4.80 24.26 -4.67
CA ASP A 174 4.00 24.76 -5.78
C ASP A 174 2.50 24.50 -5.56
N ASP A 175 1.80 24.02 -6.56
CA ASP A 175 0.36 23.67 -6.52
C ASP A 175 0.11 22.22 -6.13
N ARG A 176 1.09 21.52 -5.54
CA ARG A 176 0.96 20.12 -5.11
C ARG A 176 0.61 19.99 -3.65
N ALA A 177 -0.03 18.88 -3.35
CA ALA A 177 -0.33 18.50 -1.98
C ALA A 177 -0.17 17.00 -1.78
N PHE A 178 -0.16 16.57 -0.52
CA PHE A 178 -0.11 15.16 -0.16
C PHE A 178 -1.20 14.79 0.83
N ILE A 179 -1.66 13.55 0.73
CA ILE A 179 -2.45 12.85 1.75
C ILE A 179 -1.75 11.53 2.02
N THR A 180 -1.32 11.29 3.24
CA THR A 180 -0.58 10.07 3.55
C THR A 180 -1.03 9.43 4.85
N THR A 181 -1.11 8.11 4.86
CA THR A 181 -1.40 7.37 6.08
C THR A 181 -0.29 7.61 7.12
N GLN A 182 -0.68 7.94 8.35
CA GLN A 182 0.22 8.17 9.47
C GLN A 182 0.03 7.11 10.55
N SER A 183 1.06 6.32 10.80
CA SER A 183 1.02 5.37 11.92
C SER A 183 1.00 6.11 13.26
N ILE A 184 -0.05 5.95 14.05
CA ILE A 184 -0.18 6.56 15.37
C ILE A 184 0.90 6.06 16.32
N LYS A 185 1.30 4.79 16.20
CA LYS A 185 2.38 4.17 16.99
C LYS A 185 3.76 4.83 16.77
N LYS A 186 3.94 5.52 15.63
CA LYS A 186 5.18 6.22 15.25
C LYS A 186 5.16 7.71 15.55
N LEU A 187 4.07 8.24 16.09
CA LEU A 187 3.98 9.64 16.52
C LEU A 187 4.88 9.90 17.74
N LYS A 188 5.35 11.12 17.88
CA LYS A 188 5.99 11.58 19.14
C LYS A 188 5.01 11.44 20.29
N LYS A 189 5.53 11.22 21.51
CA LYS A 189 4.70 10.91 22.68
C LYS A 189 3.54 11.89 22.88
N HIS A 190 3.79 13.19 22.86
CA HIS A 190 2.75 14.21 23.07
C HIS A 190 1.64 14.19 21.98
N LEU A 191 1.98 13.85 20.73
CA LEU A 191 1.00 13.68 19.64
C LEU A 191 0.24 12.36 19.77
N MET A 192 0.93 11.31 20.20
CA MET A 192 0.30 10.02 20.47
C MET A 192 -0.67 10.11 21.65
N ASP A 193 -0.28 10.80 22.74
CA ASP A 193 -1.14 11.02 23.88
C ASP A 193 -2.38 11.83 23.49
N TRP A 194 -2.22 12.88 22.67
CA TRP A 194 -3.35 13.63 22.11
C TRP A 194 -4.20 12.77 21.19
N ALA A 195 -3.60 11.94 20.32
CA ALA A 195 -4.32 11.07 19.41
C ALA A 195 -5.20 10.06 20.15
N LEU A 196 -4.75 9.54 21.28
CA LEU A 196 -5.43 8.54 22.10
C LEU A 196 -6.30 9.14 23.20
N ASP A 197 -6.31 10.48 23.40
CA ASP A 197 -7.20 11.13 24.35
C ASP A 197 -8.66 10.86 23.98
N PRO A 198 -9.48 10.34 24.91
CA PRO A 198 -10.88 10.04 24.66
C PRO A 198 -11.77 11.26 24.39
N ASN A 199 -11.33 12.46 24.69
CA ASN A 199 -12.08 13.70 24.54
C ASN A 199 -11.78 14.40 23.20
N GLY A 200 -12.64 15.38 22.84
CA GLY A 200 -12.42 16.26 21.68
C GLY A 200 -12.68 15.58 20.33
N TRP A 201 -13.53 14.58 20.28
CA TRP A 201 -13.88 13.91 19.05
C TRP A 201 -15.14 14.52 18.42
N HIS A 202 -15.17 14.56 17.09
CA HIS A 202 -16.26 15.11 16.29
C HIS A 202 -16.81 14.07 15.33
N LEU A 203 -18.08 14.23 14.96
CA LEU A 203 -18.70 13.53 13.84
C LEU A 203 -18.89 14.52 12.68
N SER A 204 -18.84 14.03 11.47
CA SER A 204 -19.18 14.81 10.29
C SER A 204 -20.57 15.42 10.38
N GLY A 205 -20.69 16.72 10.11
CA GLY A 205 -21.96 17.45 10.15
C GLY A 205 -22.47 17.75 11.55
N ASP A 206 -21.75 17.39 12.62
CA ASP A 206 -22.14 17.65 14.01
C ASP A 206 -21.14 18.60 14.68
N LYS A 207 -21.66 19.59 15.41
CA LYS A 207 -20.85 20.54 16.20
C LYS A 207 -20.52 20.04 17.61
N LYS A 208 -21.12 18.91 18.01
CA LYS A 208 -20.94 18.33 19.35
C LYS A 208 -19.56 17.68 19.47
N GLU A 209 -18.95 17.82 20.64
CA GLU A 209 -17.79 17.03 21.02
C GLU A 209 -18.22 15.73 21.70
N TYR A 210 -17.49 14.68 21.40
CA TYR A 210 -17.75 13.32 21.90
C TYR A 210 -16.57 12.82 22.72
N ASN A 211 -16.90 11.97 23.72
CA ASN A 211 -15.93 11.16 24.45
C ASN A 211 -16.06 9.69 24.00
N ILE A 212 -15.03 9.16 23.35
CA ILE A 212 -15.08 7.78 22.82
C ILE A 212 -15.16 6.71 23.92
N LYS A 213 -14.64 6.96 25.13
CA LYS A 213 -14.77 6.00 26.24
C LYS A 213 -16.19 5.93 26.78
N GLU A 214 -16.90 7.04 26.83
CA GLU A 214 -18.33 7.03 27.20
C GLU A 214 -19.14 6.23 26.18
N ILE A 215 -18.85 6.39 24.88
CA ILE A 215 -19.49 5.63 23.81
C ILE A 215 -19.18 4.13 23.94
N GLU A 216 -17.92 3.78 24.27
CA GLU A 216 -17.51 2.39 24.44
C GLU A 216 -18.17 1.68 25.63
N ASN A 217 -18.56 2.44 26.65
CA ASN A 217 -19.13 1.92 27.89
C ASN A 217 -20.68 1.91 27.91
N ASP A 218 -21.32 2.47 26.87
CA ASP A 218 -22.79 2.52 26.78
C ASP A 218 -23.32 1.68 25.62
N GLU A 219 -24.08 0.64 25.88
CA GLU A 219 -24.59 -0.28 24.85
C GLU A 219 -25.48 0.42 23.81
N LYS A 220 -26.25 1.44 24.19
CA LYS A 220 -27.07 2.20 23.24
C LYS A 220 -26.19 3.03 22.29
N SER A 221 -25.15 3.63 22.82
CA SER A 221 -24.17 4.38 22.03
C SER A 221 -23.38 3.48 21.12
N LEU A 222 -23.01 2.27 21.55
CA LEU A 222 -22.33 1.29 20.69
C LEU A 222 -23.18 0.95 19.46
N GLU A 223 -24.48 0.71 19.62
CA GLU A 223 -25.37 0.41 18.49
C GLU A 223 -25.61 1.65 17.62
N LEU A 224 -25.82 2.83 18.23
CA LEU A 224 -26.06 4.08 17.51
C LEU A 224 -24.88 4.51 16.63
N TYR A 225 -23.65 4.31 17.11
CA TYR A 225 -22.44 4.79 16.45
C TYR A 225 -21.61 3.67 15.78
N LYS A 226 -22.13 2.45 15.66
CA LYS A 226 -21.39 1.28 15.13
C LYS A 226 -20.75 1.49 13.77
N ASP A 227 -21.42 2.24 12.88
CA ASP A 227 -20.95 2.53 11.51
C ASP A 227 -20.43 3.97 11.35
N ARG A 228 -20.31 4.72 12.44
CA ARG A 228 -19.82 6.09 12.41
C ARG A 228 -18.30 6.14 12.59
N THR A 229 -17.70 7.14 11.99
CA THR A 229 -16.27 7.45 12.14
C THR A 229 -16.14 8.81 12.83
N PHE A 230 -15.54 8.81 14.00
CA PHE A 230 -15.17 10.02 14.71
C PHE A 230 -13.82 10.51 14.20
N PHE A 231 -13.58 11.81 14.25
CA PHE A 231 -12.30 12.39 13.92
C PHE A 231 -11.93 13.54 14.84
N LYS A 232 -10.65 13.83 14.89
CA LYS A 232 -10.08 15.08 15.41
C LYS A 232 -8.86 15.46 14.60
N ALA A 233 -8.60 16.75 14.45
CA ALA A 233 -7.53 17.25 13.61
C ALA A 233 -6.79 18.39 14.31
N ARG A 234 -5.49 18.50 14.00
CA ARG A 234 -4.66 19.63 14.43
C ARG A 234 -3.50 19.85 13.48
N TRP A 235 -3.08 21.08 13.34
CA TRP A 235 -1.82 21.41 12.68
C TRP A 235 -0.64 21.05 13.56
N ILE A 236 0.37 20.45 12.97
CA ILE A 236 1.63 20.07 13.61
C ILE A 236 2.81 20.53 12.76
N LYS A 237 3.93 20.84 13.41
CA LYS A 237 5.18 21.17 12.72
C LYS A 237 6.26 20.20 13.14
N GLU A 238 6.67 19.35 12.21
CA GLU A 238 7.68 18.34 12.46
C GLU A 238 8.69 18.27 11.30
N ASN A 239 9.97 18.14 11.65
CA ASN A 239 11.07 18.02 10.68
C ASN A 239 11.10 19.12 9.60
N GLY A 240 10.66 20.34 9.96
CA GLY A 240 10.59 21.47 9.04
C GLY A 240 9.46 21.41 8.03
N LEU A 241 8.42 20.63 8.32
CA LEU A 241 7.18 20.53 7.54
C LEU A 241 6.00 20.86 8.44
N GLU A 242 5.11 21.76 7.98
CA GLU A 242 3.83 22.03 8.60
C GLU A 242 2.75 21.20 7.92
N GLN A 243 1.98 20.47 8.72
CA GLN A 243 0.98 19.53 8.20
C GLN A 243 -0.18 19.36 9.18
N LYS A 244 -1.36 19.05 8.67
CA LYS A 244 -2.54 18.71 9.47
C LYS A 244 -2.49 17.21 9.78
N LEU A 245 -2.45 16.87 11.06
CA LEU A 245 -2.65 15.51 11.56
C LEU A 245 -4.14 15.29 11.82
N ILE A 246 -4.73 14.35 11.10
CA ILE A 246 -6.11 13.91 11.26
C ILE A 246 -6.07 12.52 11.87
N VAL A 247 -6.76 12.33 12.98
CA VAL A 247 -6.92 11.02 13.60
C VAL A 247 -8.38 10.64 13.56
N THR A 248 -8.68 9.42 13.12
CA THR A 248 -10.03 8.86 13.13
C THR A 248 -10.16 7.75 14.15
N TYR A 249 -11.37 7.55 14.65
CA TYR A 249 -11.75 6.43 15.49
C TYR A 249 -13.06 5.83 15.00
N SER A 250 -13.13 4.50 14.89
CA SER A 250 -14.31 3.78 14.46
C SER A 250 -14.48 2.48 15.24
N LEU A 251 -15.70 2.24 15.76
CA LEU A 251 -16.06 0.99 16.45
C LEU A 251 -15.93 -0.23 15.53
N LYS A 252 -16.31 -0.08 14.26
CA LYS A 252 -16.17 -1.12 13.23
C LYS A 252 -14.70 -1.53 13.04
N TYR A 253 -13.81 -0.55 12.91
CA TYR A 253 -12.38 -0.80 12.74
C TYR A 253 -11.76 -1.39 14.02
N ARG A 254 -12.14 -0.90 15.20
CA ARG A 254 -11.76 -1.48 16.49
C ARG A 254 -12.12 -2.97 16.58
N ASN A 255 -13.37 -3.31 16.27
CA ASN A 255 -13.85 -4.69 16.35
C ASN A 255 -13.12 -5.59 15.35
N TYR A 256 -12.85 -5.11 14.14
CA TYR A 256 -12.07 -5.82 13.15
C TYR A 256 -10.64 -6.11 13.64
N GLN A 257 -9.95 -5.11 14.19
CA GLN A 257 -8.59 -5.29 14.73
C GLN A 257 -8.58 -6.27 15.92
N ARG A 258 -9.56 -6.19 16.82
CA ARG A 258 -9.72 -7.14 17.92
C ARG A 258 -9.94 -8.57 17.44
N GLN A 259 -10.76 -8.76 16.43
CA GLN A 259 -11.02 -10.09 15.86
C GLN A 259 -9.74 -10.70 15.28
N ILE A 260 -8.97 -9.94 14.50
CA ILE A 260 -7.68 -10.39 13.95
C ILE A 260 -6.72 -10.73 15.09
N ARG A 261 -6.56 -9.84 16.07
CA ARG A 261 -5.67 -10.07 17.22
C ARG A 261 -6.08 -11.30 18.02
N ASN A 262 -7.35 -11.47 18.32
CA ASN A 262 -7.85 -12.63 19.05
C ASN A 262 -7.56 -13.94 18.31
N SER A 263 -7.76 -13.98 16.99
CA SER A 263 -7.38 -15.11 16.15
C SER A 263 -5.88 -15.43 16.23
N GLN A 264 -5.02 -14.40 16.26
CA GLN A 264 -3.58 -14.58 16.42
C GLN A 264 -3.19 -15.02 17.84
N ILE A 265 -3.88 -14.54 18.87
CA ILE A 265 -3.70 -14.97 20.27
C ILE A 265 -4.05 -16.45 20.44
N GLU A 266 -5.15 -16.90 19.85
CA GLU A 266 -5.52 -18.33 19.88
C GLU A 266 -4.46 -19.20 19.19
N ARG A 267 -3.93 -18.77 18.03
CA ARG A 267 -2.79 -19.44 17.38
C ARG A 267 -1.55 -19.48 18.28
N ALA A 268 -1.27 -18.40 19.01
CA ALA A 268 -0.18 -18.36 19.97
C ALA A 268 -0.38 -19.35 21.13
N LYS A 269 -1.61 -19.45 21.69
CA LYS A 269 -1.96 -20.42 22.72
C LYS A 269 -1.73 -21.86 22.27
N VAL A 270 -2.21 -22.20 21.07
CA VAL A 270 -2.00 -23.53 20.45
C VAL A 270 -0.52 -23.83 20.27
N ALA A 271 0.27 -22.87 19.79
CA ALA A 271 1.70 -23.03 19.61
C ALA A 271 2.45 -23.23 20.93
N ILE A 272 2.07 -22.52 22.00
CA ILE A 272 2.63 -22.70 23.34
C ILE A 272 2.34 -24.12 23.86
N ALA A 273 1.09 -24.60 23.71
CA ALA A 273 0.67 -25.92 24.17
C ALA A 273 1.43 -27.05 23.44
N ASN A 274 1.63 -26.92 22.15
CA ASN A 274 2.27 -27.96 21.32
C ASN A 274 3.80 -27.98 21.40
N LYS A 275 4.45 -26.97 22.01
CA LYS A 275 5.92 -26.84 22.16
C LYS A 275 6.75 -27.00 20.88
N SER A 276 6.13 -26.92 19.70
CA SER A 276 6.66 -27.42 18.41
C SER A 276 7.19 -26.33 17.48
N PHE A 277 7.56 -25.14 17.99
CA PHE A 277 7.99 -24.07 17.10
C PHE A 277 9.30 -23.40 17.57
N LYS A 278 10.08 -22.92 16.59
CA LYS A 278 11.25 -22.08 16.85
C LYS A 278 10.81 -20.61 16.91
N LEU A 279 11.22 -19.91 17.98
CA LEU A 279 11.12 -18.46 18.08
C LEU A 279 12.27 -17.83 17.28
N ASP A 280 12.14 -17.86 15.94
CA ASP A 280 13.01 -17.11 15.06
C ASP A 280 12.56 -15.64 14.99
N LYS A 281 13.22 -14.79 14.20
CA LYS A 281 12.86 -13.38 14.04
C LYS A 281 11.36 -13.24 13.77
N CYS A 282 10.64 -12.66 14.73
CA CYS A 282 9.19 -12.43 14.59
C CYS A 282 8.94 -11.20 13.71
N ASN A 283 8.13 -11.35 12.66
CA ASN A 283 7.56 -10.23 11.93
C ASN A 283 6.50 -9.54 12.82
N GLN A 284 6.28 -8.23 12.62
CA GLN A 284 5.27 -7.46 13.38
C GLN A 284 3.85 -8.05 13.27
N ASN A 285 3.55 -8.76 12.18
CA ASN A 285 2.25 -9.39 11.94
C ASN A 285 2.20 -10.88 12.32
N ASP A 286 3.31 -11.45 12.83
CA ASP A 286 3.35 -12.85 13.23
C ASP A 286 2.71 -13.03 14.62
N PHE A 287 1.87 -14.05 14.79
CA PHE A 287 1.28 -14.42 16.09
C PHE A 287 2.34 -14.71 17.17
N LYS A 288 3.55 -15.09 16.77
CA LYS A 288 4.69 -15.36 17.68
C LYS A 288 5.10 -14.15 18.52
N ARG A 289 4.74 -12.90 18.11
CA ARG A 289 4.99 -11.69 18.93
C ARG A 289 4.22 -11.71 20.26
N PHE A 290 3.14 -12.49 20.33
CA PHE A 290 2.36 -12.70 21.56
C PHE A 290 2.90 -13.82 22.43
N ILE A 291 4.07 -14.38 22.12
CA ILE A 291 4.71 -15.42 22.92
C ILE A 291 5.96 -14.86 23.59
N LYS A 292 6.00 -14.95 24.92
CA LYS A 292 7.15 -14.58 25.73
C LYS A 292 7.89 -15.84 26.16
N LYS A 293 9.20 -15.83 26.00
CA LYS A 293 10.10 -16.87 26.48
C LYS A 293 10.78 -16.39 27.75
N THR A 294 10.55 -17.06 28.84
CA THR A 294 11.22 -16.80 30.12
C THR A 294 12.14 -17.96 30.44
N ASN A 295 13.41 -17.66 30.75
CA ASN A 295 14.36 -18.62 31.24
C ASN A 295 14.25 -18.65 32.76
N ILE A 296 13.95 -19.80 33.36
CA ILE A 296 13.83 -19.97 34.80
C ILE A 296 15.05 -20.74 35.30
N THR A 297 15.78 -20.15 36.25
CA THR A 297 16.86 -20.81 37.00
C THR A 297 16.37 -21.18 38.39
N LYS A 298 16.78 -22.30 38.93
CA LYS A 298 16.47 -22.66 40.32
C LYS A 298 17.36 -21.96 41.33
N ASP A 299 18.63 -21.66 41.02
CA ASP A 299 19.60 -21.12 41.97
C ASP A 299 20.64 -20.18 41.31
N GLY A 300 20.27 -19.34 40.37
CA GLY A 300 21.17 -18.34 39.79
C GLY A 300 22.15 -18.84 38.72
N GLU A 301 22.08 -20.13 38.36
CA GLU A 301 22.87 -20.74 37.28
C GLU A 301 22.11 -20.80 35.95
N VAL A 302 22.81 -21.16 34.85
CA VAL A 302 22.27 -21.16 33.48
C VAL A 302 20.93 -21.90 33.41
N ALA A 303 19.89 -21.22 32.88
CA ALA A 303 18.53 -21.71 32.88
C ALA A 303 18.36 -23.03 32.13
N GLU A 304 18.08 -24.11 32.80
CA GLU A 304 17.78 -25.42 32.22
C GLU A 304 16.38 -25.52 31.63
N LYS A 305 15.42 -24.71 32.09
CA LYS A 305 14.02 -24.74 31.65
C LYS A 305 13.59 -23.45 30.99
N LYS A 306 13.14 -23.57 29.74
CA LYS A 306 12.52 -22.50 28.98
C LYS A 306 10.99 -22.61 29.13
N VAL A 307 10.36 -21.60 29.73
CA VAL A 307 8.90 -21.52 29.83
C VAL A 307 8.37 -20.54 28.79
N LEU A 308 7.39 -20.99 28.01
CA LEU A 308 6.66 -20.18 27.04
C LEU A 308 5.34 -19.74 27.66
N SER A 309 5.04 -18.46 27.59
CA SER A 309 3.80 -17.87 28.09
C SER A 309 3.28 -16.80 27.11
N LEU A 310 2.01 -16.42 27.24
CA LEU A 310 1.49 -15.28 26.52
C LEU A 310 2.15 -13.98 26.97
N ASN A 311 2.48 -13.14 26.00
CA ASN A 311 3.01 -11.79 26.23
C ASN A 311 1.87 -10.80 26.40
N THR A 312 1.28 -10.76 27.60
CA THR A 312 0.17 -9.87 27.94
C THR A 312 0.52 -8.40 27.79
N ASP A 313 1.77 -8.02 28.05
CA ASP A 313 2.24 -6.63 27.89
C ASP A 313 2.15 -6.18 26.42
N THR A 314 2.49 -7.06 25.47
CA THR A 314 2.38 -6.76 24.04
C THR A 314 0.91 -6.66 23.61
N ILE A 315 0.06 -7.55 24.11
CA ILE A 315 -1.39 -7.53 23.85
C ILE A 315 -1.97 -6.20 24.31
N GLN A 316 -1.74 -5.81 25.56
CA GLN A 316 -2.26 -4.56 26.13
C GLN A 316 -1.70 -3.31 25.42
N LYS A 317 -0.42 -3.35 24.99
CA LYS A 317 0.16 -2.26 24.19
C LYS A 317 -0.52 -2.12 22.83
N GLU A 318 -0.86 -3.21 22.17
CA GLU A 318 -1.55 -3.15 20.88
C GLU A 318 -3.02 -2.72 21.02
N GLU A 319 -3.72 -3.15 22.07
CA GLU A 319 -5.12 -2.82 22.36
C GLU A 319 -5.39 -1.31 22.44
N LYS A 320 -4.43 -0.54 22.93
CA LYS A 320 -4.52 0.92 23.05
C LYS A 320 -4.77 1.62 21.72
N PHE A 321 -4.42 0.99 20.62
CA PHE A 321 -4.51 1.57 19.26
C PHE A 321 -5.71 1.06 18.47
N ASP A 322 -6.55 0.23 19.08
CA ASP A 322 -7.72 -0.34 18.39
C ASP A 322 -8.72 0.73 17.99
N GLY A 323 -9.13 0.70 16.74
CA GLY A 323 -10.10 1.64 16.18
C GLY A 323 -9.49 2.94 15.68
N PHE A 324 -8.24 3.23 16.00
CA PHE A 324 -7.58 4.48 15.61
C PHE A 324 -6.86 4.35 14.27
N TYR A 325 -6.98 5.40 13.45
CA TYR A 325 -6.29 5.53 12.18
C TYR A 325 -5.81 6.96 11.99
N GLY A 326 -4.65 7.18 11.42
CA GLY A 326 -4.05 8.50 11.25
C GLY A 326 -3.77 8.84 9.79
N VAL A 327 -3.96 10.11 9.44
CA VAL A 327 -3.64 10.70 8.14
C VAL A 327 -2.92 12.03 8.36
N CYS A 328 -1.91 12.31 7.54
CA CYS A 328 -1.27 13.62 7.47
C CYS A 328 -1.45 14.23 6.08
N THR A 329 -1.61 15.57 6.04
CA THR A 329 -1.77 16.33 4.80
C THR A 329 -1.29 17.77 5.00
N ASN A 330 -0.91 18.44 3.92
CA ASN A 330 -0.68 19.91 3.91
C ASN A 330 -1.92 20.70 3.45
N LEU A 331 -3.06 20.04 3.20
CA LEU A 331 -4.31 20.66 2.82
C LEU A 331 -5.07 21.18 4.04
N ASP A 332 -5.77 22.30 3.87
CA ASP A 332 -6.67 22.87 4.90
C ASP A 332 -8.14 22.49 4.70
N ASP A 333 -8.40 21.57 3.80
CA ASP A 333 -9.73 21.04 3.51
C ASP A 333 -10.36 20.33 4.72
N ASP A 334 -11.67 20.09 4.64
CA ASP A 334 -12.41 19.36 5.65
C ASP A 334 -11.80 17.99 5.92
N PRO A 335 -11.56 17.60 7.18
CA PRO A 335 -11.01 16.29 7.53
C PRO A 335 -11.77 15.11 6.93
N GLU A 336 -13.09 15.21 6.78
CA GLU A 336 -13.90 14.15 6.19
C GLU A 336 -13.57 13.93 4.71
N GLU A 337 -13.43 14.99 3.92
CA GLU A 337 -13.07 14.88 2.51
C GLU A 337 -11.68 14.28 2.34
N ILE A 338 -10.72 14.68 3.18
CA ILE A 338 -9.37 14.11 3.20
C ILE A 338 -9.41 12.61 3.52
N ILE A 339 -10.23 12.21 4.51
CA ILE A 339 -10.40 10.81 4.90
C ILE A 339 -11.01 10.01 3.75
N LYS A 340 -12.05 10.52 3.07
CA LYS A 340 -12.68 9.87 1.91
C LYS A 340 -11.68 9.63 0.79
N VAL A 341 -10.85 10.62 0.47
CA VAL A 341 -9.78 10.46 -0.53
C VAL A 341 -8.82 9.36 -0.11
N ASN A 342 -8.34 9.39 1.14
CA ASN A 342 -7.40 8.37 1.63
C ASN A 342 -8.00 6.95 1.63
N GLN A 343 -9.30 6.83 1.89
CA GLN A 343 -9.99 5.54 1.89
C GLN A 343 -10.03 4.89 0.50
N ARG A 344 -10.13 5.66 -0.58
CA ARG A 344 -10.14 5.14 -1.96
C ARG A 344 -8.79 4.55 -2.42
N ARG A 345 -7.75 4.68 -1.65
CA ARG A 345 -6.43 4.11 -1.94
C ARG A 345 -6.45 2.59 -2.18
N TRP A 346 -7.43 1.86 -1.64
CA TRP A 346 -7.56 0.42 -1.90
C TRP A 346 -7.74 0.07 -3.40
N GLU A 347 -8.21 1.00 -4.23
CA GLU A 347 -8.42 0.78 -5.66
C GLU A 347 -7.10 0.46 -6.40
N ILE A 348 -5.97 0.98 -5.92
CA ILE A 348 -4.65 0.66 -6.49
C ILE A 348 -4.22 -0.78 -6.18
N GLU A 349 -4.57 -1.28 -5.00
CA GLU A 349 -4.30 -2.68 -4.62
C GLU A 349 -5.09 -3.65 -5.52
N GLU A 350 -6.32 -3.26 -5.88
CA GLU A 350 -7.15 -4.00 -6.84
C GLU A 350 -6.52 -4.01 -8.24
N SER A 351 -5.99 -2.86 -8.70
CA SER A 351 -5.27 -2.78 -9.97
C SER A 351 -4.06 -3.72 -9.99
N PHE A 352 -3.29 -3.81 -8.90
CA PHE A 352 -2.19 -4.77 -8.80
C PHE A 352 -2.67 -6.22 -8.84
N ARG A 353 -3.80 -6.54 -8.22
CA ARG A 353 -4.37 -7.87 -8.25
C ARG A 353 -4.73 -8.29 -9.69
N ILE A 354 -5.35 -7.40 -10.45
CA ILE A 354 -5.69 -7.63 -11.85
C ILE A 354 -4.42 -7.82 -12.70
N MET A 355 -3.38 -7.02 -12.49
CA MET A 355 -2.13 -7.13 -13.25
C MET A 355 -1.38 -8.43 -12.99
N LYS A 356 -1.56 -9.05 -11.81
CA LYS A 356 -0.90 -10.30 -11.40
C LYS A 356 -1.69 -11.57 -11.76
N SER A 357 -2.96 -11.45 -12.17
CA SER A 357 -3.86 -12.56 -12.50
C SER A 357 -3.58 -13.22 -13.87
#